data_a831e90aed296ca543eac89f0a38428f
#
_entry.id   a831e90aed296ca543eac89f0a38428f
#
_cell.length_a   1.000
_cell.length_b   1.000
_cell.length_c   1.000
_cell.angle_alpha   90.00
_cell.angle_beta   90.00
_cell.angle_gamma   90.00
#
_symmetry.space_group_name_H-M   'P 1'
#
loop_
_entity.id
_entity.type
_entity.pdbx_description
1 polymer ?
#
loop_
_entity_poly.entity_id
_entity_poly.type
_entity_poly.pdbx_seq_one_letter_code
_entity_poly.pdbx_strand_id
1 'polypeptide(L)'
;MLDGANGFDPYMVSSFARRVLISPEALLRRIRIARAFTCYQMTTLVEEKLERLQKPWMILLGPATTFLDEDVPEREVGPLFERVLRKMEKMAEEGVPFFLFQSFANLMGRGGFGVSKRACLMKRLLQFSTMVWKISLEDEGPKVILEKGLTVRLLKK
;
A
#
# COMPACT_ATOMS: atom_id res chain seq x y z
N MET A 1 -10.11 1.83 3.15
CA MET A 1 -8.73 1.40 3.35
C MET A 1 -8.66 -0.12 3.27
N LEU A 2 -7.63 -0.67 2.61
CA LEU A 2 -7.28 -2.09 2.64
C LEU A 2 -6.05 -2.28 3.53
N ASP A 3 -6.12 -3.24 4.45
CA ASP A 3 -5.06 -3.51 5.41
C ASP A 3 -4.57 -4.97 5.25
N GLY A 4 -3.49 -5.14 4.52
CA GLY A 4 -2.80 -6.42 4.32
C GLY A 4 -1.62 -6.63 5.27
N ALA A 5 -1.23 -5.60 6.01
CA ALA A 5 -0.15 -5.68 7.00
C ALA A 5 -0.67 -5.84 8.44
N ASN A 6 -2.01 -5.81 8.64
CA ASN A 6 -2.64 -5.72 9.95
C ASN A 6 -2.08 -4.53 10.78
N GLY A 7 -1.85 -3.40 10.10
CA GLY A 7 -1.16 -2.24 10.65
C GLY A 7 -2.08 -1.08 11.05
N PHE A 8 -3.38 -1.16 10.78
CA PHE A 8 -4.29 -0.08 11.15
C PHE A 8 -4.53 -0.03 12.65
N ASP A 9 -4.19 1.13 13.23
CA ASP A 9 -4.41 1.43 14.63
C ASP A 9 -5.41 2.60 14.78
N PRO A 10 -6.64 2.34 15.28
CA PRO A 10 -7.64 3.37 15.49
C PRO A 10 -7.25 4.37 16.60
N TYR A 11 -6.40 3.97 17.54
CA TYR A 11 -5.94 4.87 18.61
C TYR A 11 -4.99 5.94 18.05
N MET A 12 -4.12 5.58 17.09
CA MET A 12 -3.27 6.54 16.40
C MET A 12 -4.09 7.57 15.64
N VAL A 13 -5.15 7.11 14.93
CA VAL A 13 -6.09 8.01 14.22
C VAL A 13 -6.82 8.93 15.20
N SER A 14 -7.28 8.39 16.33
CA SER A 14 -7.97 9.18 17.37
C SER A 14 -7.04 10.22 18.00
N SER A 15 -5.80 9.84 18.26
CA SER A 15 -4.77 10.73 18.80
C SER A 15 -4.44 11.87 17.83
N PHE A 16 -4.28 11.53 16.55
CA PHE A 16 -4.10 12.54 15.49
C PHE A 16 -5.28 13.50 15.41
N ALA A 17 -6.52 12.98 15.40
CA ALA A 17 -7.73 13.79 15.30
C ALA A 17 -7.80 14.84 16.41
N ARG A 18 -7.50 14.44 17.66
CA ARG A 18 -7.44 15.37 18.82
C ARG A 18 -6.40 16.46 18.63
N ARG A 19 -5.22 16.12 18.09
CA ARG A 19 -4.13 17.10 17.85
C ARG A 19 -4.50 18.16 16.80
N VAL A 20 -5.32 17.80 15.82
CA VAL A 20 -5.80 18.72 14.76
C VAL A 20 -7.20 19.27 15.04
N LEU A 21 -7.70 19.11 16.28
CA LEU A 21 -9.00 19.61 16.74
C LEU A 21 -10.20 19.08 15.94
N ILE A 22 -10.11 17.83 15.48
CA ILE A 22 -11.21 17.12 14.80
C ILE A 22 -11.78 16.08 15.79
N SER A 23 -13.12 15.88 15.79
CA SER A 23 -13.71 14.79 16.57
C SER A 23 -13.19 13.42 16.10
N PRO A 24 -12.59 12.60 16.98
CA PRO A 24 -12.14 11.26 16.65
C PRO A 24 -13.24 10.39 16.06
N GLU A 25 -14.46 10.47 16.63
CA GLU A 25 -15.61 9.70 16.17
C GLU A 25 -16.02 10.12 14.76
N ALA A 26 -16.06 11.43 14.49
CA ALA A 26 -16.38 11.95 13.15
C ALA A 26 -15.36 11.52 12.10
N LEU A 27 -14.07 11.49 12.46
CA LEU A 27 -13.02 11.04 11.55
C LEU A 27 -13.11 9.53 11.31
N LEU A 28 -13.22 8.73 12.37
CA LEU A 28 -13.27 7.26 12.28
C LEU A 28 -14.50 6.77 11.49
N ARG A 29 -15.67 7.39 11.63
CA ARG A 29 -16.86 7.07 10.85
C ARG A 29 -16.67 7.22 9.34
N ARG A 30 -15.71 8.02 8.89
CA ARG A 30 -15.37 8.22 7.46
C ARG A 30 -14.41 7.17 6.93
N ILE A 31 -13.80 6.35 7.79
CA ILE A 31 -12.82 5.34 7.42
C ILE A 31 -13.53 3.98 7.33
N ARG A 32 -13.57 3.42 6.13
CA ARG A 32 -14.01 2.03 5.90
C ARG A 32 -12.76 1.17 5.77
N ILE A 33 -12.71 0.07 6.53
CA ILE A 33 -11.56 -0.82 6.59
C ILE A 33 -11.98 -2.21 6.14
N ALA A 34 -11.18 -2.81 5.26
CA ALA A 34 -11.21 -4.24 4.97
C ALA A 34 -9.81 -4.81 5.19
N ARG A 35 -9.71 -5.95 5.86
CA ARG A 35 -8.45 -6.64 6.11
C ARG A 35 -8.31 -7.86 5.22
N ALA A 36 -7.10 -8.09 4.74
CA ALA A 36 -6.71 -9.29 4.03
C ALA A 36 -5.56 -9.96 4.78
N PHE A 37 -5.73 -11.22 5.14
CA PHE A 37 -4.72 -12.03 5.81
C PHE A 37 -3.99 -12.95 4.83
N THR A 38 -4.53 -13.14 3.63
CA THR A 38 -3.94 -13.93 2.56
C THR A 38 -3.96 -13.18 1.23
N CYS A 39 -3.10 -13.58 0.29
CA CYS A 39 -3.09 -13.01 -1.05
C CYS A 39 -4.41 -13.25 -1.80
N TYR A 40 -5.09 -14.37 -1.55
CA TYR A 40 -6.40 -14.68 -2.13
C TYR A 40 -7.47 -13.69 -1.64
N GLN A 41 -7.50 -13.42 -0.32
CA GLN A 41 -8.41 -12.42 0.25
C GLN A 41 -8.12 -11.02 -0.30
N MET A 42 -6.84 -10.64 -0.41
CA MET A 42 -6.45 -9.35 -0.98
C MET A 42 -6.95 -9.22 -2.42
N THR A 43 -6.76 -10.26 -3.24
CA THR A 43 -7.22 -10.29 -4.62
C THR A 43 -8.73 -10.15 -4.71
N THR A 44 -9.49 -10.94 -3.94
CA THR A 44 -10.96 -10.87 -3.90
C THR A 44 -11.46 -9.48 -3.46
N LEU A 45 -10.84 -8.89 -2.43
CA LEU A 45 -11.22 -7.56 -1.96
C LEU A 45 -11.01 -6.50 -3.04
N VAL A 46 -9.88 -6.54 -3.75
CA VAL A 46 -9.59 -5.57 -4.80
C VAL A 46 -10.50 -5.77 -6.01
N GLU A 47 -10.73 -7.00 -6.44
CA GLU A 47 -11.52 -7.29 -7.65
C GLU A 47 -13.02 -7.08 -7.45
N GLU A 48 -13.57 -7.47 -6.30
CA GLU A 48 -15.03 -7.52 -6.11
C GLU A 48 -15.59 -6.40 -5.25
N LYS A 49 -14.85 -5.94 -4.24
CA LYS A 49 -15.39 -5.02 -3.24
C LYS A 49 -15.08 -3.57 -3.55
N LEU A 50 -13.94 -3.27 -4.15
CA LEU A 50 -13.56 -1.89 -4.43
C LEU A 50 -14.42 -1.25 -5.53
N GLU A 51 -14.87 -2.01 -6.53
CA GLU A 51 -15.75 -1.48 -7.60
C GLU A 51 -17.05 -0.88 -7.06
N ARG A 52 -17.53 -1.38 -5.94
CA ARG A 52 -18.79 -0.92 -5.33
C ARG A 52 -18.67 0.40 -4.57
N LEU A 53 -17.45 0.92 -4.46
CA LEU A 53 -17.21 2.17 -3.74
C LEU A 53 -17.28 3.36 -4.70
N GLN A 54 -17.99 4.40 -4.32
CA GLN A 54 -18.09 5.64 -5.10
C GLN A 54 -16.78 6.44 -4.95
N LYS A 55 -15.82 6.23 -5.87
CA LYS A 55 -14.54 6.96 -6.01
C LYS A 55 -13.89 7.43 -4.69
N PRO A 56 -13.67 6.55 -3.70
CA PRO A 56 -13.05 6.93 -2.45
C PRO A 56 -11.55 7.12 -2.63
N TRP A 57 -10.92 7.83 -1.71
CA TRP A 57 -9.49 7.77 -1.55
C TRP A 57 -9.11 6.37 -1.05
N MET A 58 -8.19 5.72 -1.76
CA MET A 58 -7.76 4.37 -1.45
C MET A 58 -6.43 4.40 -0.71
N ILE A 59 -6.43 3.85 0.52
CA ILE A 59 -5.21 3.66 1.30
C ILE A 59 -4.99 2.15 1.44
N LEU A 60 -3.80 1.68 1.06
CA LEU A 60 -3.38 0.29 1.21
C LEU A 60 -2.19 0.23 2.17
N LEU A 61 -2.37 -0.51 3.25
CA LEU A 61 -1.31 -0.85 4.20
C LEU A 61 -0.79 -2.24 3.86
N GLY A 62 0.49 -2.34 3.50
CA GLY A 62 1.13 -3.60 3.11
C GLY A 62 0.51 -4.27 1.90
N PRO A 63 0.36 -3.58 0.74
CA PRO A 63 -0.28 -4.16 -0.45
C PRO A 63 0.42 -5.43 -0.97
N ALA A 64 1.72 -5.56 -0.75
CA ALA A 64 2.47 -6.76 -1.11
C ALA A 64 2.65 -7.75 0.05
N THR A 65 2.32 -7.38 1.29
CA THR A 65 2.65 -8.18 2.49
C THR A 65 2.03 -9.56 2.44
N THR A 66 0.76 -9.69 2.07
CA THR A 66 0.07 -10.98 1.98
C THR A 66 0.58 -11.88 0.85
N PHE A 67 1.30 -11.31 -0.13
CA PHE A 67 1.93 -12.03 -1.23
C PHE A 67 3.36 -12.47 -0.91
N LEU A 68 3.90 -12.04 0.25
CA LEU A 68 5.22 -12.46 0.73
C LEU A 68 5.15 -13.73 1.58
N ASP A 69 3.95 -14.25 1.84
CA ASP A 69 3.72 -15.46 2.61
C ASP A 69 4.31 -16.69 1.88
N GLU A 70 5.25 -17.38 2.52
CA GLU A 70 5.98 -18.51 1.95
C GLU A 70 5.09 -19.76 1.77
N ASP A 71 3.98 -19.86 2.49
CA ASP A 71 3.05 -20.98 2.38
C ASP A 71 2.25 -20.96 1.06
N VAL A 72 2.23 -19.83 0.34
CA VAL A 72 1.57 -19.73 -0.95
C VAL A 72 2.52 -20.19 -2.06
N PRO A 73 2.08 -21.11 -2.96
CA PRO A 73 2.89 -21.56 -4.08
C PRO A 73 3.36 -20.40 -4.96
N GLU A 74 4.67 -20.33 -5.25
CA GLU A 74 5.28 -19.22 -5.99
C GLU A 74 4.64 -18.99 -7.36
N ARG A 75 4.21 -20.09 -8.03
CA ARG A 75 3.51 -20.04 -9.32
C ARG A 75 2.17 -19.27 -9.27
N GLU A 76 1.56 -19.14 -8.09
CA GLU A 76 0.26 -18.48 -7.92
C GLU A 76 0.42 -17.00 -7.53
N VAL A 77 1.47 -16.68 -6.78
CA VAL A 77 1.70 -15.35 -6.23
C VAL A 77 1.80 -14.28 -7.31
N GLY A 78 2.63 -14.51 -8.32
CA GLY A 78 2.86 -13.56 -9.41
C GLY A 78 1.57 -13.22 -10.17
N PRO A 79 0.83 -14.22 -10.69
CA PRO A 79 -0.45 -13.98 -11.36
C PRO A 79 -1.48 -13.26 -10.50
N LEU A 80 -1.63 -13.63 -9.21
CA LEU A 80 -2.56 -12.98 -8.29
C LEU A 80 -2.18 -11.51 -8.06
N PHE A 81 -0.90 -11.24 -7.84
CA PHE A 81 -0.41 -9.88 -7.63
C PHE A 81 -0.62 -8.99 -8.87
N GLU A 82 -0.35 -9.51 -10.07
CA GLU A 82 -0.59 -8.79 -11.33
C GLU A 82 -2.09 -8.51 -11.57
N ARG A 83 -2.98 -9.40 -11.14
CA ARG A 83 -4.43 -9.15 -11.18
C ARG A 83 -4.82 -7.97 -10.29
N VAL A 84 -4.30 -7.93 -9.07
CA VAL A 84 -4.51 -6.82 -8.14
C VAL A 84 -4.01 -5.51 -8.73
N LEU A 85 -2.77 -5.48 -9.26
CA LEU A 85 -2.20 -4.26 -9.85
C LEU A 85 -3.00 -3.77 -11.05
N ARG A 86 -3.36 -4.66 -11.98
CA ARG A 86 -4.19 -4.29 -13.17
C ARG A 86 -5.53 -3.68 -12.78
N LYS A 87 -6.16 -4.23 -11.73
CA LYS A 87 -7.42 -3.67 -11.24
C LYS A 87 -7.23 -2.27 -10.66
N MET A 88 -6.16 -2.07 -9.89
CA MET A 88 -5.81 -0.78 -9.33
C MET A 88 -5.43 0.23 -10.43
N GLU A 89 -4.69 -0.20 -11.47
CA GLU A 89 -4.36 0.63 -12.64
C GLU A 89 -5.62 1.16 -13.31
N LYS A 90 -6.57 0.26 -13.61
CA LYS A 90 -7.87 0.65 -14.18
C LYS A 90 -8.60 1.68 -13.32
N MET A 91 -8.67 1.45 -12.01
CA MET A 91 -9.31 2.40 -11.09
C MET A 91 -8.57 3.74 -11.03
N ALA A 92 -7.24 3.74 -11.09
CA ALA A 92 -6.44 4.95 -11.12
C ALA A 92 -6.68 5.76 -12.41
N GLU A 93 -6.80 5.11 -13.56
CA GLU A 93 -7.20 5.72 -14.83
C GLU A 93 -8.59 6.34 -14.75
N GLU A 94 -9.50 5.76 -13.99
CA GLU A 94 -10.84 6.30 -13.67
C GLU A 94 -10.80 7.46 -12.64
N GLY A 95 -9.60 7.85 -12.18
CA GLY A 95 -9.37 8.97 -11.28
C GLY A 95 -9.46 8.64 -9.79
N VAL A 96 -9.33 7.36 -9.40
CA VAL A 96 -9.24 6.97 -7.98
C VAL A 96 -7.80 7.16 -7.48
N PRO A 97 -7.56 8.01 -6.48
CA PRO A 97 -6.22 8.20 -5.92
C PRO A 97 -5.85 7.04 -4.98
N PHE A 98 -4.63 6.50 -5.13
CA PHE A 98 -4.07 5.45 -4.30
C PHE A 98 -2.91 5.96 -3.46
N PHE A 99 -2.92 5.62 -2.15
CA PHE A 99 -1.83 5.81 -1.22
C PHE A 99 -1.37 4.44 -0.71
N LEU A 100 -0.15 4.04 -1.05
CA LEU A 100 0.40 2.74 -0.72
C LEU A 100 1.48 2.89 0.35
N PHE A 101 1.35 2.16 1.43
CA PHE A 101 2.34 2.10 2.50
C PHE A 101 2.88 0.68 2.60
N GLN A 102 4.15 0.48 2.25
CA GLN A 102 4.79 -0.84 2.24
C GLN A 102 6.09 -0.82 3.03
N SER A 103 6.18 -1.72 4.01
CA SER A 103 7.44 -1.96 4.72
C SER A 103 8.36 -2.84 3.89
N PHE A 104 9.64 -2.48 3.84
CA PHE A 104 10.70 -3.27 3.20
C PHE A 104 11.41 -4.22 4.18
N ALA A 105 11.17 -4.10 5.49
CA ALA A 105 11.86 -4.90 6.50
C ALA A 105 11.69 -6.41 6.32
N ASN A 106 10.54 -6.85 5.81
CA ASN A 106 10.23 -8.26 5.58
C ASN A 106 10.82 -8.84 4.29
N LEU A 107 11.43 -8.00 3.43
CA LEU A 107 12.10 -8.44 2.20
C LEU A 107 13.56 -8.84 2.42
N MET A 108 14.16 -8.32 3.48
CA MET A 108 15.45 -8.75 3.99
C MET A 108 15.17 -9.94 4.89
N GLY A 109 15.22 -11.16 4.36
CA GLY A 109 14.99 -12.38 5.13
C GLY A 109 15.78 -12.36 6.45
N ARG A 110 15.23 -12.96 7.50
CA ARG A 110 15.81 -13.04 8.87
C ARG A 110 17.24 -13.61 8.94
N GLY A 111 17.87 -13.93 7.80
CA GLY A 111 19.19 -14.57 7.69
C GLY A 111 20.15 -13.89 6.71
N GLY A 112 20.11 -12.59 6.50
CA GLY A 112 21.06 -11.79 5.70
C GLY A 112 21.77 -12.57 4.56
N PHE A 113 21.49 -12.28 3.30
CA PHE A 113 22.06 -12.80 2.05
C PHE A 113 21.08 -13.50 1.07
N GLY A 114 19.79 -13.42 1.25
CA GLY A 114 18.87 -13.85 0.21
C GLY A 114 18.00 -12.70 -0.26
N VAL A 115 18.21 -12.21 -1.49
CA VAL A 115 17.17 -11.42 -2.15
C VAL A 115 15.96 -12.35 -2.25
N SER A 116 14.89 -12.06 -1.51
CA SER A 116 13.68 -12.86 -1.55
C SER A 116 13.28 -13.07 -3.02
N LYS A 117 12.98 -14.31 -3.41
CA LYS A 117 12.45 -14.63 -4.75
C LYS A 117 11.28 -13.73 -5.15
N ARG A 118 10.62 -13.12 -4.14
CA ARG A 118 9.48 -12.20 -4.28
C ARG A 118 9.87 -10.72 -4.34
N ALA A 119 11.15 -10.38 -4.41
CA ALA A 119 11.61 -9.00 -4.60
C ALA A 119 11.06 -8.38 -5.91
N CYS A 120 10.72 -9.19 -6.89
CA CYS A 120 10.05 -8.76 -8.12
C CYS A 120 8.70 -8.08 -7.86
N LEU A 121 7.95 -8.49 -6.82
CA LEU A 121 6.67 -7.88 -6.45
C LEU A 121 6.85 -6.41 -6.04
N MET A 122 7.91 -6.13 -5.30
CA MET A 122 8.24 -4.75 -4.90
C MET A 122 8.63 -3.90 -6.08
N LYS A 123 9.43 -4.46 -7.02
CA LYS A 123 9.77 -3.76 -8.27
C LYS A 123 8.51 -3.40 -9.06
N ARG A 124 7.57 -4.32 -9.16
CA ARG A 124 6.27 -4.08 -9.83
C ARG A 124 5.46 -3.01 -9.11
N LEU A 125 5.40 -3.02 -7.77
CA LEU A 125 4.71 -2.00 -6.98
C LEU A 125 5.32 -0.61 -7.20
N LEU A 126 6.65 -0.52 -7.22
CA LEU A 126 7.37 0.72 -7.52
C LEU A 126 7.12 1.22 -8.95
N GLN A 127 7.04 0.31 -9.93
CA GLN A 127 6.70 0.65 -11.31
C GLN A 127 5.28 1.21 -11.42
N PHE A 128 4.32 0.60 -10.76
CA PHE A 128 2.94 1.04 -10.68
C PHE A 128 2.81 2.47 -10.10
N SER A 129 3.59 2.77 -9.07
CA SER A 129 3.50 4.05 -8.36
C SER A 129 4.02 5.23 -9.20
N THR A 130 3.29 6.33 -9.25
CA THR A 130 3.71 7.57 -9.93
C THR A 130 4.68 8.39 -9.10
N MET A 131 4.58 8.30 -7.78
CA MET A 131 5.44 8.97 -6.82
C MET A 131 5.84 7.98 -5.72
N VAL A 132 7.11 7.99 -5.33
CA VAL A 132 7.65 7.10 -4.30
C VAL A 132 8.46 7.90 -3.29
N TRP A 133 8.06 7.80 -2.04
CA TRP A 133 8.79 8.34 -0.90
C TRP A 133 9.34 7.19 -0.07
N LYS A 134 10.64 7.24 0.21
CA LYS A 134 11.29 6.36 1.16
C LYS A 134 11.37 7.04 2.52
N ILE A 135 10.91 6.33 3.55
CA ILE A 135 11.01 6.75 4.93
C ILE A 135 11.95 5.78 5.65
N SER A 136 13.02 6.28 6.24
CA SER A 136 13.94 5.54 7.09
C SER A 136 14.01 6.17 8.48
N LEU A 137 14.20 5.35 9.51
CA LEU A 137 14.51 5.82 10.85
C LEU A 137 16.03 5.80 10.99
N GLU A 138 16.60 6.97 11.22
CA GLU A 138 18.02 7.19 11.52
C GLU A 138 18.16 7.65 12.97
N ASP A 139 19.37 7.67 13.52
CA ASP A 139 19.61 8.06 14.93
C ASP A 139 19.12 9.50 15.22
N GLU A 140 19.16 10.36 14.22
CA GLU A 140 18.71 11.76 14.29
C GLU A 140 17.18 11.92 14.09
N GLY A 141 16.47 10.84 13.78
CA GLY A 141 15.02 10.84 13.55
C GLY A 141 14.61 10.31 12.18
N PRO A 142 13.32 10.48 11.81
CA PRO A 142 12.83 9.98 10.53
C PRO A 142 13.36 10.83 9.37
N LYS A 143 13.96 10.17 8.39
CA LYS A 143 14.40 10.75 7.13
C LYS A 143 13.47 10.38 6.00
N VAL A 144 13.06 11.36 5.21
CA VAL A 144 12.13 11.19 4.08
C VAL A 144 12.84 11.60 2.79
N ILE A 145 12.89 10.68 1.82
CA ILE A 145 13.56 10.86 0.54
C ILE A 145 12.57 10.60 -0.59
N LEU A 146 12.48 11.51 -1.56
CA LEU A 146 11.74 11.29 -2.81
C LEU A 146 12.61 10.44 -3.74
N GLU A 147 12.22 9.17 -3.97
CA GLU A 147 12.93 8.25 -4.87
C GLU A 147 12.39 8.29 -6.30
N LYS A 148 11.08 8.56 -6.47
CA LYS A 148 10.43 8.70 -7.77
C LYS A 148 9.40 9.81 -7.70
N GLY A 149 9.41 10.71 -8.67
CA GLY A 149 8.46 11.83 -8.77
C GLY A 149 8.02 12.09 -10.21
N LEU A 150 6.94 12.83 -10.37
CA LEU A 150 6.52 13.35 -11.65
C LEU A 150 7.54 14.42 -12.10
N THR A 151 8.17 14.23 -13.24
CA THR A 151 8.92 15.31 -13.89
C THR A 151 7.88 16.29 -14.46
N VAL A 152 7.56 17.35 -13.72
CA VAL A 152 6.79 18.46 -14.25
C VAL A 152 7.64 19.14 -15.29
N ARG A 153 7.39 18.89 -16.59
CA ARG A 153 7.92 19.74 -17.66
C ARG A 153 7.21 21.08 -17.50
N LEU A 154 7.90 22.04 -16.89
CA LEU A 154 7.49 23.43 -16.98
C LEU A 154 7.49 23.78 -18.47
N LEU A 155 6.29 23.90 -19.06
CA LEU A 155 6.14 24.50 -20.36
C LEU A 155 6.64 25.94 -20.22
N LYS A 156 7.86 26.18 -20.72
CA LYS A 156 8.33 27.56 -20.95
C LYS A 156 7.36 28.20 -21.93
N LYS A 157 6.61 29.17 -21.44
CA LYS A 157 5.89 30.12 -22.30
C LYS A 157 6.89 31.04 -23.01
#